data_a22ef25d89161ad24e12c8a96e4d6443
#
_entry.id   a22ef25d89161ad24e12c8a96e4d6443
#
_cell.length_a   1.000
_cell.length_b   1.000
_cell.length_c   1.000
_cell.angle_alpha   90.00
_cell.angle_beta   90.00
_cell.angle_gamma   90.00
#
_symmetry.space_group_name_H-M   'P 1'
#
loop_
_entity.id
_entity.type
_entity.pdbx_description
1 polymer ?
#
loop_
_entity_poly.entity_id
_entity_poly.type
_entity_poly.pdbx_seq_one_letter_code
_entity_poly.pdbx_strand_id
1 'polypeptide(L)' 'MNKLTLQFSSLEGMVQFSKLLSGGFLMNTIRINLVGVFTDFEISIAIEQYDATLVETTDKIYH' A
#
# COMPACT_ATOMS: atom_id res chain seq x y z
N MET A 1 -3.95 -5.43 14.30
CA MET A 1 -3.90 -5.00 12.97
C MET A 1 -2.54 -4.97 12.45
N ASN A 2 -2.35 -5.38 11.24
CA ASN A 2 -1.02 -5.50 10.67
C ASN A 2 -0.77 -4.39 9.69
N LYS A 3 0.43 -3.86 9.72
CA LYS A 3 0.84 -2.94 8.68
C LYS A 3 1.15 -3.72 7.43
N LEU A 4 0.70 -3.22 6.33
CA LEU A 4 0.94 -3.84 5.04
C LEU A 4 1.59 -2.84 4.11
N THR A 5 2.29 -3.34 3.11
CA THR A 5 2.92 -2.50 2.12
C THR A 5 2.27 -2.79 0.77
N LEU A 6 1.82 -1.74 0.10
CA LEU A 6 1.29 -1.86 -1.25
C LEU A 6 2.35 -1.30 -2.20
N GLN A 7 2.86 -2.15 -3.06
CA GLN A 7 3.88 -1.76 -4.02
C GLN A 7 3.22 -1.43 -5.34
N PHE A 8 3.45 -0.25 -5.84
CA PHE A 8 2.82 0.21 -7.07
C PHE A 8 3.81 0.17 -8.22
N SER A 9 3.29 0.12 -9.43
CA SER A 9 4.13 0.09 -10.61
C SER A 9 4.42 1.48 -11.14
N SER A 10 3.68 2.50 -10.69
CA SER A 10 3.94 3.86 -11.13
C SER A 10 3.69 4.81 -9.98
N LEU A 11 4.42 5.90 -9.97
CA LEU A 11 4.25 6.91 -8.95
C LEU A 11 2.87 7.57 -9.07
N GLU A 12 2.44 7.80 -10.29
CA GLU A 12 1.16 8.43 -10.50
C GLU A 12 0.02 7.59 -9.94
N GLY A 13 0.05 6.29 -10.19
CA GLY A 13 -0.97 5.40 -9.68
C GLY A 13 -0.98 5.38 -8.16
N MET A 14 0.20 5.37 -7.54
CA MET A 14 0.29 5.39 -6.09
C MET A 14 -0.32 6.67 -5.53
N VAL A 15 0.00 7.81 -6.13
CA VAL A 15 -0.51 9.09 -5.64
C VAL A 15 -2.03 9.16 -5.79
N GLN A 16 -2.54 8.68 -6.93
CA GLN A 16 -3.98 8.71 -7.14
C GLN A 16 -4.70 7.79 -6.16
N PHE A 17 -4.15 6.61 -5.92
CA PHE A 17 -4.76 5.71 -4.96
C PHE A 17 -4.74 6.31 -3.55
N SER A 18 -3.65 6.96 -3.19
CA SER A 18 -3.53 7.51 -1.84
C SER A 18 -4.61 8.52 -1.53
N LYS A 19 -5.15 9.17 -2.54
CA LYS A 19 -6.20 10.15 -2.32
C LYS A 19 -7.53 9.51 -1.94
N LEU A 20 -7.66 8.21 -2.15
CA LEU A 20 -8.87 7.50 -1.77
C LEU A 20 -8.83 7.07 -0.32
N LEU A 21 -7.68 7.11 0.30
CA LEU A 21 -7.52 6.63 1.65
C LEU A 21 -7.94 7.68 2.66
N SER A 22 -8.66 7.25 3.68
CA SER A 22 -9.07 8.19 4.72
C SER A 22 -8.23 8.03 5.97
N GLY A 23 -7.45 6.97 6.07
CA GLY A 23 -6.64 6.74 7.25
C GLY A 23 -5.22 7.19 7.05
N GLY A 24 -4.39 6.96 8.05
CA GLY A 24 -2.99 7.33 7.97
C GLY A 24 -2.18 6.30 7.21
N PHE A 25 -1.15 6.76 6.54
CA PHE A 25 -0.25 5.87 5.84
C PHE A 25 1.06 6.60 5.62
N LEU A 26 2.09 5.84 5.30
CA LEU A 26 3.39 6.41 4.95
C LEU A 26 3.61 6.17 3.46
N MET A 27 4.04 7.20 2.77
CA MET A 27 4.27 7.11 1.34
C MET A 27 5.77 7.18 1.07
N ASN A 28 6.27 6.21 0.34
CA ASN A 28 7.67 6.21 -0.06
C ASN A 28 7.72 6.42 -1.57
N THR A 29 8.10 7.60 -1.99
CA THR A 29 8.09 7.93 -3.41
C THR A 29 9.27 7.34 -4.15
N ILE A 30 10.32 6.98 -3.45
CA ILE A 30 11.46 6.38 -4.10
C ILE A 30 11.17 4.93 -4.44
N ARG A 31 10.56 4.20 -3.50
CA ARG A 31 10.21 2.81 -3.74
C ARG A 31 8.82 2.65 -4.32
N ILE A 32 8.07 3.72 -4.41
CA ILE A 32 6.73 3.76 -4.99
C ILE A 32 5.82 2.79 -4.23
N ASN A 33 5.79 2.93 -2.92
CA ASN A 33 4.90 2.08 -2.12
C ASN A 33 4.26 2.88 -1.00
N LEU A 34 3.20 2.29 -0.44
CA LEU A 34 2.48 2.85 0.69
C LEU A 34 2.50 1.83 1.81
N VAL A 35 2.75 2.28 3.02
CA VAL A 35 2.77 1.43 4.19
C VAL A 35 1.70 1.90 5.16
N GLY A 36 0.85 1.02 5.61
CA GLY A 36 -0.17 1.37 6.58
C GLY A 36 -1.12 0.23 6.81
N VAL A 37 -2.25 0.55 7.43
CA VAL A 37 -3.29 -0.43 7.68
C VAL A 37 -4.41 -0.15 6.69
N PHE A 38 -4.69 -1.10 5.83
CA PHE A 38 -5.68 -0.93 4.78
C PHE A 38 -6.82 -1.91 4.97
N THR A 39 -8.02 -1.52 4.56
CA THR A 39 -9.14 -2.44 4.58
C THR A 39 -9.04 -3.38 3.39
N ASP A 40 -9.77 -4.49 3.46
CA ASP A 40 -9.79 -5.43 2.34
C ASP A 40 -10.28 -4.75 1.06
N PHE A 41 -11.23 -3.85 1.20
CA PHE A 41 -11.76 -3.14 0.05
C PHE A 41 -10.69 -2.25 -0.59
N GLU A 42 -9.92 -1.56 0.23
CA GLU A 42 -8.85 -0.71 -0.27
C GLU A 42 -7.78 -1.53 -0.96
N ILE A 43 -7.43 -2.67 -0.38
CA ILE A 43 -6.43 -3.54 -0.99
C ILE A 43 -6.91 -4.05 -2.34
N SER A 44 -8.17 -4.46 -2.43
CA SER A 44 -8.73 -4.94 -3.69
C SER A 44 -8.67 -3.87 -4.77
N ILE A 45 -9.03 -2.64 -4.43
CA ILE A 45 -8.99 -1.57 -5.40
C ILE A 45 -7.57 -1.31 -5.87
N ALA A 46 -6.62 -1.31 -4.94
CA ALA A 46 -5.23 -1.07 -5.31
C ALA A 46 -4.73 -2.12 -6.28
N ILE A 47 -5.04 -3.37 -6.02
CA ILE A 47 -4.55 -4.45 -6.87
C ILE A 47 -5.25 -4.45 -8.21
N GLU A 48 -6.56 -4.25 -8.22
CA GLU A 48 -7.33 -4.41 -9.45
C GLU A 48 -7.32 -3.17 -10.33
N GLN A 49 -7.28 -2.01 -9.74
CA GLN A 49 -7.39 -0.78 -10.51
C GLN A 49 -6.10 0.00 -10.61
N TYR A 50 -5.17 -0.21 -9.70
CA TYR A 50 -3.93 0.55 -9.70
C TYR A 50 -2.70 -0.33 -9.88
N ASP A 51 -2.93 -1.60 -10.19
CA ASP A 51 -1.85 -2.54 -10.50
C ASP A 51 -0.85 -2.65 -9.35
N ALA A 52 -1.33 -2.61 -8.13
CA ALA A 52 -0.48 -2.72 -6.96
C ALA A 52 -0.27 -4.18 -6.59
N THR A 53 0.81 -4.45 -5.89
CA THR A 53 1.11 -5.76 -5.37
C THR A 53 1.15 -5.66 -3.85
N LEU A 54 0.48 -6.58 -3.17
CA LEU A 54 0.49 -6.58 -1.73
C LEU A 54 1.76 -7.25 -1.23
N VAL A 55 2.53 -6.52 -0.44
CA VAL A 55 3.73 -7.04 0.17
C VAL A 55 3.52 -6.94 1.67
N GLU A 56 3.52 -8.08 2.34
CA GLU A 56 3.31 -8.07 3.76
C GLU A 56 4.55 -7.59 4.48
N THR A 57 4.38 -6.61 5.32
CA THR A 57 5.47 -6.09 6.09
C THR A 57 5.58 -6.92 7.33
N THR A 58 6.44 -7.88 7.35
CA THR A 58 6.54 -8.67 8.51
C THR A 58 7.81 -8.43 9.12
N ASP A 59 7.81 -8.44 10.34
CA ASP A 59 9.00 -8.27 11.01
C ASP A 59 9.13 -9.35 11.82
N LYS A 60 8.63 -10.29 11.62
CA LYS A 60 8.73 -11.34 12.36
C LYS A 60 10.00 -11.86 12.36
N ILE A 61 10.55 -11.38 11.93
CA ILE A 61 11.71 -11.87 11.93
C ILE A 61 12.30 -12.09 13.08
N TYR A 62 12.05 -11.87 13.62
CA TYR A 62 12.52 -12.16 14.58
C TYR A 62 12.60 -13.13 15.01
N HIS A 63 12.65 -13.33 15.17
CA HIS A 63 12.77 -14.26 15.64
C HIS A 63 13.31 -14.66 15.53
#